data_d7baee2c885e627852ca185bff50c46f
#
_entry.id   d7baee2c885e627852ca185bff50c46f
#
_cell.length_a   1.000
_cell.length_b   1.000
_cell.length_c   1.000
_cell.angle_alpha   90.00
_cell.angle_beta   90.00
_cell.angle_gamma   90.00
#
_symmetry.space_group_name_H-M   'P 1'
#
loop_
_entity.id
_entity.type
_entity.pdbx_description
1 polymer ?
#
loop_
_entity_poly.entity_id
_entity_poly.type
_entity_poly.pdbx_seq_one_letter_code
_entity_poly.pdbx_strand_id
1 'polypeptide(L)'
;GATDVLNNFDVGNVLSYYLAGLVPGSTYYVSVYPYNGFGQATGCTESNFTTCDEVGDFVENFDGLAATGLIPGCWSRVLSDGVSTFASVGSDTDNFTAPYSIELYNSNSPATSNIMLVTPFINNLSAGTNRLRFVARNSTDSEDVIVGTMSNPSDASTFTPLETVDINGTFAQYIVDFTGYTGTDDYIAIKRLSTSTYTYVYIDNFVWEALPLTAPICATNVIATPNATCGNFAN
;
A
#
# COMPACT_ATOMS: atom_id res chain seq x y z
N GLY A 1 -32.98 -5.36 -5.46
CA GLY A 1 -32.55 -5.51 -6.85
C GLY A 1 -31.21 -4.86 -7.05
N ALA A 2 -30.39 -5.37 -7.95
CA ALA A 2 -29.13 -4.74 -8.31
C ALA A 2 -29.39 -3.34 -8.86
N THR A 3 -28.62 -2.37 -8.45
CA THR A 3 -28.65 -1.01 -9.02
C THR A 3 -27.59 -0.94 -10.10
N ASP A 4 -27.98 -0.56 -11.32
CA ASP A 4 -27.05 -0.37 -12.41
C ASP A 4 -26.13 0.83 -12.11
N VAL A 5 -24.83 0.63 -12.10
CA VAL A 5 -23.82 1.70 -12.01
C VAL A 5 -23.74 2.43 -13.35
N LEU A 6 -23.74 1.66 -14.45
CA LEU A 6 -23.85 2.15 -15.82
C LEU A 6 -24.90 1.32 -16.55
N ASN A 7 -25.81 1.96 -17.25
CA ASN A 7 -26.84 1.28 -18.07
C ASN A 7 -26.79 1.83 -19.50
N ASN A 8 -26.52 0.96 -20.47
CA ASN A 8 -26.37 1.30 -21.87
C ASN A 8 -25.47 2.53 -22.14
N PHE A 9 -24.35 2.57 -21.41
CA PHE A 9 -23.38 3.64 -21.53
C PHE A 9 -22.42 3.37 -22.68
N ASP A 10 -22.31 4.32 -23.60
CA ASP A 10 -21.40 4.23 -24.73
C ASP A 10 -19.99 4.69 -24.30
N VAL A 11 -19.06 3.75 -24.23
CA VAL A 11 -17.66 4.01 -23.93
C VAL A 11 -16.85 4.40 -25.17
N GLY A 12 -17.47 4.38 -26.36
CA GLY A 12 -16.78 4.63 -27.63
C GLY A 12 -15.82 3.50 -28.02
N ASN A 13 -14.94 3.78 -28.98
CA ASN A 13 -13.96 2.82 -29.48
C ASN A 13 -12.67 2.88 -28.62
N VAL A 14 -12.70 2.25 -27.45
CA VAL A 14 -11.59 2.21 -26.50
C VAL A 14 -11.20 0.77 -26.17
N LEU A 15 -9.94 0.56 -25.79
CA LEU A 15 -9.44 -0.76 -25.35
C LEU A 15 -9.63 -0.99 -23.85
N SER A 16 -9.87 0.07 -23.10
CA SER A 16 -10.10 0.03 -21.65
C SER A 16 -11.00 1.17 -21.22
N TYR A 17 -11.76 0.94 -20.16
CA TYR A 17 -12.60 1.96 -19.54
C TYR A 17 -12.46 1.89 -18.02
N TYR A 18 -12.26 3.03 -17.39
CA TYR A 18 -12.13 3.15 -15.93
C TYR A 18 -13.50 3.38 -15.31
N LEU A 19 -13.90 2.48 -14.40
CA LEU A 19 -15.12 2.62 -13.61
C LEU A 19 -14.76 3.22 -12.24
N ALA A 20 -15.36 4.35 -11.90
CA ALA A 20 -15.20 5.01 -10.61
C ALA A 20 -16.49 4.90 -9.77
N GLY A 21 -16.37 5.17 -8.47
CA GLY A 21 -17.50 5.23 -7.55
C GLY A 21 -18.11 3.87 -7.22
N LEU A 22 -17.36 2.79 -7.41
CA LEU A 22 -17.79 1.46 -7.00
C LEU A 22 -17.71 1.33 -5.47
N VAL A 23 -18.67 0.61 -4.89
CA VAL A 23 -18.71 0.32 -3.46
C VAL A 23 -17.65 -0.75 -3.13
N PRO A 24 -16.78 -0.55 -2.14
CA PRO A 24 -15.82 -1.57 -1.70
C PRO A 24 -16.51 -2.88 -1.31
N GLY A 25 -15.81 -4.01 -1.47
CA GLY A 25 -16.27 -5.35 -1.10
C GLY A 25 -17.50 -5.83 -1.90
N SER A 26 -17.84 -5.18 -3.00
CA SER A 26 -19.06 -5.46 -3.76
C SER A 26 -18.77 -6.20 -5.07
N THR A 27 -19.59 -7.17 -5.40
CA THR A 27 -19.50 -7.88 -6.68
C THR A 27 -20.31 -7.16 -7.76
N TYR A 28 -19.64 -6.87 -8.87
CA TYR A 28 -20.21 -6.22 -10.04
C TYR A 28 -20.21 -7.17 -11.23
N TYR A 29 -21.24 -7.06 -12.05
CA TYR A 29 -21.41 -7.81 -13.28
C TYR A 29 -21.27 -6.84 -14.45
N VAL A 30 -20.47 -7.20 -15.45
CA VAL A 30 -20.17 -6.36 -16.61
C VAL A 30 -20.53 -7.09 -17.88
N SER A 31 -21.31 -6.42 -18.73
CA SER A 31 -21.66 -6.90 -20.06
C SER A 31 -21.22 -5.86 -21.09
N VAL A 32 -20.41 -6.25 -22.06
CA VAL A 32 -19.92 -5.37 -23.11
C VAL A 32 -20.50 -5.81 -24.45
N TYR A 33 -21.16 -4.88 -25.15
CA TYR A 33 -21.79 -5.11 -26.44
C TYR A 33 -21.08 -4.31 -27.53
N PRO A 34 -20.40 -4.94 -28.48
CA PRO A 34 -19.88 -4.23 -29.63
C PRO A 34 -21.06 -3.76 -30.54
N TYR A 35 -20.91 -2.60 -31.14
CA TYR A 35 -21.89 -2.04 -32.06
C TYR A 35 -21.23 -1.43 -33.31
N ASN A 36 -22.00 -1.28 -34.38
CA ASN A 36 -21.60 -0.59 -35.59
C ASN A 36 -22.79 0.07 -36.24
N GLY A 37 -22.67 0.62 -37.45
CA GLY A 37 -23.74 1.30 -38.17
C GLY A 37 -24.96 0.42 -38.54
N PHE A 38 -24.89 -0.89 -38.32
CA PHE A 38 -25.99 -1.84 -38.54
C PHE A 38 -26.68 -2.26 -37.22
N GLY A 39 -26.17 -1.83 -36.09
CA GLY A 39 -26.75 -2.12 -34.78
C GLY A 39 -25.77 -2.74 -33.79
N GLN A 40 -26.29 -3.07 -32.63
CA GLN A 40 -25.60 -3.70 -31.52
C GLN A 40 -25.62 -5.23 -31.66
N ALA A 41 -24.56 -5.91 -31.25
CA ALA A 41 -24.55 -7.37 -31.18
C ALA A 41 -25.60 -7.88 -30.19
N THR A 42 -26.24 -8.98 -30.52
CA THR A 42 -27.32 -9.58 -29.69
C THR A 42 -26.79 -10.50 -28.59
N GLY A 43 -25.48 -10.77 -28.56
CA GLY A 43 -24.84 -11.61 -27.55
C GLY A 43 -23.61 -10.94 -27.01
N CYS A 44 -23.42 -11.02 -25.69
CA CYS A 44 -22.18 -10.65 -25.01
C CYS A 44 -21.79 -11.73 -24.02
N THR A 45 -20.55 -11.73 -23.61
CA THR A 45 -20.13 -12.49 -22.45
C THR A 45 -20.25 -11.60 -21.22
N GLU A 46 -21.03 -12.04 -20.26
CA GLU A 46 -21.05 -11.43 -18.95
C GLU A 46 -19.82 -11.87 -18.16
N SER A 47 -19.16 -10.92 -17.52
CA SER A 47 -18.08 -11.15 -16.58
C SER A 47 -18.42 -10.50 -15.25
N ASN A 48 -17.78 -10.94 -14.18
CA ASN A 48 -17.92 -10.29 -12.88
C ASN A 48 -16.55 -10.09 -12.23
N PHE A 49 -16.51 -9.15 -11.32
CA PHE A 49 -15.39 -8.91 -10.44
C PHE A 49 -15.91 -8.42 -9.09
N THR A 50 -15.11 -8.61 -8.05
CA THR A 50 -15.40 -8.07 -6.72
C THR A 50 -14.37 -6.98 -6.41
N THR A 51 -14.85 -5.83 -5.99
CA THR A 51 -13.98 -4.75 -5.52
C THR A 51 -13.33 -5.13 -4.19
N CYS A 52 -12.18 -4.57 -3.93
CA CYS A 52 -11.48 -4.76 -2.66
C CYS A 52 -12.23 -4.11 -1.51
N ASP A 53 -12.18 -4.72 -0.33
CA ASP A 53 -12.61 -4.10 0.90
C ASP A 53 -11.66 -2.95 1.28
N GLU A 54 -12.21 -1.96 1.97
CA GLU A 54 -11.41 -0.97 2.67
C GLU A 54 -10.75 -1.62 3.89
N VAL A 55 -9.51 -1.20 4.19
CA VAL A 55 -8.80 -1.66 5.38
C VAL A 55 -8.58 -0.51 6.36
N GLY A 56 -8.67 -0.81 7.65
CA GLY A 56 -8.17 0.05 8.72
C GLY A 56 -6.72 -0.33 9.06
N ASP A 57 -6.44 -0.55 10.34
CA ASP A 57 -5.15 -1.11 10.78
C ASP A 57 -5.00 -2.54 10.25
N PHE A 58 -3.84 -2.87 9.68
CA PHE A 58 -3.58 -4.18 9.12
C PHE A 58 -2.10 -4.58 9.17
N VAL A 59 -1.87 -5.86 9.00
CA VAL A 59 -0.55 -6.48 8.88
C VAL A 59 -0.50 -7.31 7.60
N GLU A 60 0.57 -7.19 6.83
CA GLU A 60 0.85 -8.01 5.66
C GLU A 60 2.30 -8.49 5.73
N ASN A 61 2.49 -9.80 5.80
CA ASN A 61 3.82 -10.42 5.87
C ASN A 61 4.23 -11.12 4.57
N PHE A 62 3.38 -11.02 3.53
CA PHE A 62 3.58 -11.58 2.20
C PHE A 62 3.71 -13.11 2.12
N ASP A 63 3.69 -13.81 3.24
CA ASP A 63 3.88 -15.27 3.32
C ASP A 63 2.72 -16.07 2.70
N GLY A 64 1.56 -15.45 2.53
CA GLY A 64 0.37 -16.06 1.93
C GLY A 64 0.40 -16.16 0.40
N LEU A 65 1.44 -15.68 -0.25
CA LEU A 65 1.57 -15.70 -1.71
C LEU A 65 1.86 -17.11 -2.23
N ALA A 66 1.34 -17.43 -3.41
CA ALA A 66 1.44 -18.79 -3.96
C ALA A 66 2.70 -19.04 -4.78
N ALA A 67 3.38 -17.99 -5.23
CA ALA A 67 4.58 -18.06 -6.07
C ALA A 67 5.32 -16.72 -6.09
N THR A 68 6.54 -16.71 -6.60
CA THR A 68 7.31 -15.48 -6.86
C THR A 68 6.67 -14.61 -7.95
N GLY A 69 6.94 -13.31 -7.93
CA GLY A 69 6.42 -12.33 -8.89
C GLY A 69 4.98 -11.88 -8.63
N LEU A 70 4.33 -12.38 -7.59
CA LEU A 70 2.98 -11.99 -7.19
C LEU A 70 3.02 -10.82 -6.19
N ILE A 71 1.91 -10.12 -6.07
CA ILE A 71 1.60 -9.20 -4.98
C ILE A 71 0.31 -9.66 -4.29
N PRO A 72 0.06 -9.30 -3.03
CA PRO A 72 -1.16 -9.68 -2.35
C PRO A 72 -2.41 -9.14 -3.08
N GLY A 73 -3.53 -9.80 -2.92
CA GLY A 73 -4.80 -9.31 -3.44
C GLY A 73 -5.10 -7.91 -2.91
N CYS A 74 -5.68 -7.07 -3.76
CA CYS A 74 -6.01 -5.68 -3.45
C CYS A 74 -4.84 -4.71 -3.31
N TRP A 75 -3.60 -5.18 -3.33
CA TRP A 75 -2.43 -4.33 -3.52
C TRP A 75 -2.27 -3.98 -4.99
N SER A 76 -1.59 -2.89 -5.26
CA SER A 76 -1.27 -2.43 -6.61
C SER A 76 0.24 -2.28 -6.79
N ARG A 77 0.68 -2.29 -8.02
CA ARG A 77 2.05 -1.95 -8.40
C ARG A 77 2.03 -0.92 -9.51
N VAL A 78 2.86 0.08 -9.39
CA VAL A 78 3.10 1.06 -10.46
C VAL A 78 4.50 0.85 -10.97
N LEU A 79 4.61 0.59 -12.27
CA LEU A 79 5.87 0.46 -12.99
C LEU A 79 5.96 1.57 -14.03
N SER A 80 7.14 2.17 -14.17
CA SER A 80 7.33 3.23 -15.15
C SER A 80 7.02 2.77 -16.56
N ASP A 81 6.36 3.64 -17.29
CA ASP A 81 6.22 3.64 -18.75
C ASP A 81 5.43 2.50 -19.37
N GLY A 82 4.75 1.68 -18.60
CA GLY A 82 3.91 0.58 -19.12
C GLY A 82 4.67 -0.48 -19.94
N VAL A 83 5.99 -0.39 -20.04
CA VAL A 83 6.87 -1.24 -20.84
C VAL A 83 8.02 -1.74 -20.01
N SER A 84 7.77 -2.32 -18.84
CA SER A 84 8.91 -2.76 -18.05
C SER A 84 9.15 -4.27 -18.15
N THR A 85 9.81 -4.66 -19.20
CA THR A 85 10.64 -5.88 -19.19
C THR A 85 11.85 -5.74 -18.25
N PHE A 86 12.05 -4.57 -17.66
CA PHE A 86 13.27 -4.19 -16.91
C PHE A 86 13.03 -3.79 -15.46
N ALA A 87 11.80 -3.69 -15.01
CA ALA A 87 11.47 -3.41 -13.62
C ALA A 87 10.38 -4.37 -13.15
N SER A 88 10.45 -4.77 -11.90
CA SER A 88 9.41 -5.60 -11.29
C SER A 88 9.07 -5.13 -9.87
N VAL A 89 7.83 -5.37 -9.50
CA VAL A 89 7.34 -5.38 -8.13
C VAL A 89 6.61 -6.70 -7.93
N GLY A 90 7.08 -7.54 -7.05
CA GLY A 90 6.48 -8.85 -6.82
C GLY A 90 7.22 -9.63 -5.74
N SER A 91 6.65 -10.74 -5.32
CA SER A 91 7.23 -11.58 -4.28
C SER A 91 8.53 -12.26 -4.72
N ASP A 92 9.47 -12.37 -3.79
CA ASP A 92 10.72 -13.07 -3.91
C ASP A 92 11.02 -13.91 -2.67
N THR A 93 11.94 -14.87 -2.79
CA THR A 93 12.36 -15.76 -1.71
C THR A 93 13.46 -15.18 -0.81
N ASP A 94 13.97 -14.01 -1.12
CA ASP A 94 14.85 -13.26 -0.24
C ASP A 94 13.99 -12.46 0.76
N ASN A 95 13.81 -12.99 1.94
CA ASN A 95 12.80 -12.58 2.90
C ASN A 95 13.36 -12.42 4.32
N PHE A 96 12.66 -11.65 5.14
CA PHE A 96 12.88 -11.58 6.58
C PHE A 96 12.07 -12.65 7.31
N THR A 97 10.79 -12.80 6.94
CA THR A 97 9.95 -13.94 7.30
C THR A 97 9.66 -14.77 6.05
N ALA A 98 9.66 -16.09 6.19
CA ALA A 98 9.49 -17.01 5.07
C ALA A 98 8.01 -17.31 4.80
N PRO A 99 7.61 -17.53 3.56
CA PRO A 99 8.49 -17.84 2.41
C PRO A 99 8.79 -16.65 1.48
N TYR A 100 8.14 -15.50 1.61
CA TYR A 100 8.25 -14.41 0.63
C TYR A 100 8.38 -13.03 1.28
N SER A 101 9.08 -12.13 0.59
CA SER A 101 9.00 -10.67 0.73
C SER A 101 8.56 -10.05 -0.59
N ILE A 102 8.40 -8.74 -0.67
CA ILE A 102 8.21 -8.03 -1.94
C ILE A 102 9.53 -7.42 -2.40
N GLU A 103 9.93 -7.78 -3.62
CA GLU A 103 11.06 -7.20 -4.32
C GLU A 103 10.62 -6.01 -5.18
N LEU A 104 11.34 -4.89 -5.05
CA LEU A 104 11.31 -3.78 -5.99
C LEU A 104 12.61 -3.78 -6.79
N TYR A 105 12.56 -4.22 -8.03
CA TYR A 105 13.72 -4.43 -8.88
C TYR A 105 13.79 -3.46 -10.06
N ASN A 106 15.01 -3.07 -10.43
CA ASN A 106 15.29 -2.34 -11.66
C ASN A 106 16.55 -2.90 -12.35
N SER A 107 16.41 -3.36 -13.57
CA SER A 107 17.53 -3.82 -14.41
C SER A 107 18.00 -2.78 -15.44
N ASN A 108 17.28 -1.69 -15.62
CA ASN A 108 17.63 -0.65 -16.58
C ASN A 108 17.67 0.71 -15.92
N SER A 109 18.61 1.56 -16.31
CA SER A 109 18.65 2.93 -15.82
C SER A 109 17.30 3.56 -16.08
N PRO A 110 16.61 4.11 -15.16
CA PRO A 110 16.92 5.46 -14.82
C PRO A 110 16.33 6.03 -13.53
N ALA A 111 16.83 7.15 -13.13
CA ALA A 111 16.32 8.05 -12.12
C ALA A 111 14.86 8.53 -12.33
N THR A 112 14.22 8.18 -13.43
CA THR A 112 12.82 8.55 -13.76
C THR A 112 11.82 7.41 -13.61
N SER A 113 12.27 6.20 -13.31
CA SER A 113 11.38 5.05 -13.21
C SER A 113 10.53 5.11 -11.94
N ASN A 114 9.23 4.96 -12.10
CA ASN A 114 8.33 4.72 -10.97
C ASN A 114 8.26 3.22 -10.74
N ILE A 115 8.80 2.75 -9.64
CA ILE A 115 8.70 1.38 -9.17
C ILE A 115 8.12 1.46 -7.77
N MET A 116 6.83 1.15 -7.66
CA MET A 116 6.08 1.35 -6.42
C MET A 116 5.26 0.13 -6.07
N LEU A 117 5.26 -0.21 -4.80
CA LEU A 117 4.26 -1.06 -4.16
C LEU A 117 3.23 -0.15 -3.51
N VAL A 118 1.94 -0.40 -3.77
CA VAL A 118 0.85 0.43 -3.28
C VAL A 118 -0.14 -0.43 -2.50
N THR A 119 -0.54 0.04 -1.34
CA THR A 119 -1.47 -0.65 -0.43
C THR A 119 -2.88 -0.79 -1.01
N PRO A 120 -3.75 -1.61 -0.40
CA PRO A 120 -5.19 -1.47 -0.53
C PRO A 120 -5.67 -0.08 -0.07
N PHE A 121 -6.94 0.23 -0.33
CA PHE A 121 -7.59 1.43 0.19
C PHE A 121 -7.60 1.44 1.72
N ILE A 122 -7.01 2.47 2.33
CA ILE A 122 -6.90 2.64 3.78
C ILE A 122 -7.90 3.68 4.26
N ASN A 123 -8.95 3.26 4.96
CA ASN A 123 -10.05 4.12 5.36
C ASN A 123 -9.75 5.05 6.56
N ASN A 124 -8.63 4.84 7.24
CA ASN A 124 -8.20 5.65 8.39
C ASN A 124 -6.89 6.43 8.16
N LEU A 125 -6.41 6.52 6.91
CA LEU A 125 -5.18 7.24 6.58
C LEU A 125 -5.30 8.74 6.93
N SER A 126 -6.43 9.36 6.57
CA SER A 126 -6.70 10.77 6.84
C SER A 126 -6.92 11.10 8.32
N ALA A 127 -7.02 10.10 9.19
CA ALA A 127 -7.13 10.34 10.63
C ALA A 127 -5.85 10.95 11.24
N GLY A 128 -4.69 10.74 10.59
CA GLY A 128 -3.41 11.30 11.02
C GLY A 128 -2.98 10.84 12.42
N THR A 129 -3.30 9.59 12.77
CA THR A 129 -3.03 9.02 14.10
C THR A 129 -2.21 7.74 14.05
N ASN A 130 -1.82 7.34 12.83
CA ASN A 130 -1.20 6.06 12.55
C ASN A 130 0.27 6.23 12.15
N ARG A 131 0.96 5.11 12.10
CA ARG A 131 2.29 4.96 11.54
C ARG A 131 2.37 3.75 10.62
N LEU A 132 3.27 3.82 9.65
CA LEU A 132 3.72 2.67 8.90
C LEU A 132 4.97 2.10 9.56
N ARG A 133 4.98 0.79 9.76
CA ARG A 133 6.17 0.03 10.15
C ARG A 133 6.38 -1.10 9.14
N PHE A 134 7.60 -1.26 8.67
CA PHE A 134 7.95 -2.34 7.75
C PHE A 134 9.39 -2.79 7.97
N VAL A 135 9.71 -3.98 7.50
CA VAL A 135 11.08 -4.50 7.49
C VAL A 135 11.58 -4.41 6.06
N ALA A 136 12.81 -3.94 5.87
CA ALA A 136 13.40 -3.88 4.53
C ALA A 136 14.92 -4.06 4.56
N ARG A 137 15.47 -4.44 3.42
CA ARG A 137 16.88 -4.35 3.09
C ARG A 137 17.07 -3.99 1.61
N ASN A 138 18.22 -3.47 1.27
CA ASN A 138 18.64 -3.32 -0.10
C ASN A 138 19.78 -4.30 -0.46
N SER A 139 20.12 -4.37 -1.74
CA SER A 139 21.19 -5.26 -2.23
C SER A 139 22.58 -4.62 -2.21
N THR A 140 22.68 -3.29 -2.06
CA THR A 140 23.94 -2.56 -2.33
C THR A 140 24.21 -1.34 -1.43
N ASP A 141 23.55 -1.17 -0.31
CA ASP A 141 23.67 0.00 0.62
C ASP A 141 23.53 1.39 -0.05
N SER A 142 22.90 1.47 -1.22
CA SER A 142 22.71 2.71 -1.97
C SER A 142 21.30 2.90 -2.52
N GLU A 143 20.39 2.05 -2.12
CA GLU A 143 19.02 2.05 -2.61
C GLU A 143 18.06 2.40 -1.48
N ASP A 144 17.54 3.61 -1.52
CA ASP A 144 16.53 4.09 -0.58
C ASP A 144 15.13 3.93 -1.13
N VAL A 145 14.16 4.15 -0.27
CA VAL A 145 12.76 4.25 -0.68
C VAL A 145 12.17 5.58 -0.24
N ILE A 146 11.18 6.03 -0.99
CA ILE A 146 10.32 7.13 -0.58
C ILE A 146 8.97 6.51 -0.19
N VAL A 147 8.57 6.73 1.04
CA VAL A 147 7.20 6.46 1.48
C VAL A 147 6.36 7.70 1.23
N GLY A 148 5.18 7.52 0.69
CA GLY A 148 4.26 8.61 0.38
C GLY A 148 2.84 8.12 0.27
N THR A 149 1.96 8.99 -0.18
CA THR A 149 0.53 8.72 -0.36
C THR A 149 0.10 8.87 -1.81
N MET A 150 -1.02 8.27 -2.17
CA MET A 150 -1.62 8.36 -3.50
C MET A 150 -3.14 8.45 -3.41
N SER A 151 -3.75 9.23 -4.30
CA SER A 151 -5.21 9.24 -4.50
C SER A 151 -5.68 8.23 -5.54
N ASN A 152 -4.79 7.74 -6.41
CA ASN A 152 -5.08 6.70 -7.39
C ASN A 152 -3.94 5.67 -7.41
N PRO A 153 -4.19 4.41 -7.02
CA PRO A 153 -3.16 3.39 -6.85
C PRO A 153 -2.53 2.89 -8.17
N SER A 154 -3.04 3.38 -9.32
CA SER A 154 -2.55 3.02 -10.65
C SER A 154 -1.89 4.18 -11.39
N ASP A 155 -1.90 5.39 -10.83
CA ASP A 155 -1.39 6.61 -11.47
C ASP A 155 -0.23 7.21 -10.67
N ALA A 156 0.99 7.02 -11.17
CA ALA A 156 2.21 7.54 -10.56
C ALA A 156 2.21 9.06 -10.37
N SER A 157 1.43 9.81 -11.16
CA SER A 157 1.35 11.28 -11.06
C SER A 157 0.63 11.75 -9.79
N THR A 158 -0.13 10.86 -9.14
CA THR A 158 -0.82 11.15 -7.87
C THR A 158 0.04 10.88 -6.64
N PHE A 159 1.26 10.41 -6.80
CA PHE A 159 2.16 10.14 -5.69
C PHE A 159 2.64 11.43 -5.02
N THR A 160 2.34 11.57 -3.74
CA THR A 160 2.80 12.65 -2.87
C THR A 160 3.83 12.10 -1.88
N PRO A 161 5.12 12.47 -1.99
CA PRO A 161 6.15 11.98 -1.09
C PRO A 161 5.95 12.51 0.33
N LEU A 162 6.18 11.65 1.33
CA LEU A 162 6.14 11.99 2.75
C LEU A 162 7.54 11.94 3.37
N GLU A 163 8.24 10.82 3.22
CA GLU A 163 9.54 10.59 3.85
C GLU A 163 10.45 9.75 2.96
N THR A 164 11.74 10.10 2.91
CA THR A 164 12.78 9.23 2.33
C THR A 164 13.40 8.40 3.44
N VAL A 165 13.40 7.09 3.26
CA VAL A 165 13.92 6.11 4.22
C VAL A 165 15.20 5.51 3.66
N ASP A 166 16.30 5.70 4.41
CA ASP A 166 17.62 5.14 4.13
C ASP A 166 17.62 3.65 4.50
N ILE A 167 17.72 2.78 3.48
CA ILE A 167 17.61 1.33 3.64
C ILE A 167 19.00 0.71 3.70
N ASN A 168 19.24 -0.11 4.71
CA ASN A 168 20.49 -0.82 4.90
C ASN A 168 20.58 -2.13 4.08
N GLY A 169 21.80 -2.64 3.89
CA GLY A 169 22.05 -3.93 3.22
C GLY A 169 21.61 -5.16 4.00
N THR A 170 21.19 -5.01 5.25
CA THR A 170 20.63 -6.07 6.09
C THR A 170 19.21 -5.74 6.50
N PHE A 171 18.36 -6.75 6.63
CA PHE A 171 16.99 -6.53 7.07
C PHE A 171 16.94 -5.80 8.41
N ALA A 172 16.26 -4.66 8.40
CA ALA A 172 16.02 -3.84 9.57
C ALA A 172 14.58 -3.31 9.56
N GLN A 173 14.05 -2.98 10.73
CA GLN A 173 12.74 -2.36 10.84
C GLN A 173 12.85 -0.85 10.64
N TYR A 174 11.93 -0.32 9.84
CA TYR A 174 11.76 1.11 9.59
C TYR A 174 10.38 1.55 10.03
N ILE A 175 10.27 2.81 10.42
CA ILE A 175 9.01 3.43 10.89
C ILE A 175 8.88 4.77 10.20
N VAL A 176 7.72 5.00 9.57
CA VAL A 176 7.32 6.29 9.01
C VAL A 176 6.10 6.77 9.76
N ASP A 177 6.18 7.97 10.31
CA ASP A 177 5.15 8.57 11.14
C ASP A 177 4.15 9.35 10.26
N PHE A 178 2.88 9.00 10.36
CA PHE A 178 1.79 9.71 9.69
C PHE A 178 0.98 10.59 10.64
N THR A 179 1.49 10.82 11.86
CA THR A 179 0.81 11.75 12.79
C THR A 179 0.73 13.15 12.21
N GLY A 180 -0.47 13.70 12.25
CA GLY A 180 -0.70 15.01 11.67
C GLY A 180 -0.83 15.01 10.14
N TYR A 181 -0.87 13.85 9.48
CA TYR A 181 -1.24 13.80 8.07
C TYR A 181 -2.64 14.37 7.89
N THR A 182 -2.77 15.35 7.00
CA THR A 182 -4.03 16.09 6.74
C THR A 182 -4.47 15.98 5.28
N GLY A 183 -3.81 15.12 4.51
CA GLY A 183 -4.17 14.85 3.12
C GLY A 183 -5.46 14.04 2.99
N THR A 184 -5.93 13.90 1.78
CA THR A 184 -7.16 13.18 1.42
C THR A 184 -6.88 11.93 0.59
N ASP A 185 -5.62 11.52 0.50
CA ASP A 185 -5.24 10.30 -0.18
C ASP A 185 -5.63 9.07 0.66
N ASP A 186 -5.90 7.96 -0.02
CA ASP A 186 -6.40 6.75 0.60
C ASP A 186 -5.44 5.55 0.46
N TYR A 187 -4.27 5.77 -0.16
CA TYR A 187 -3.29 4.72 -0.39
C TYR A 187 -1.91 5.15 0.10
N ILE A 188 -1.16 4.21 0.67
CA ILE A 188 0.26 4.38 0.95
C ILE A 188 1.04 3.71 -0.17
N ALA A 189 2.10 4.36 -0.63
CA ALA A 189 3.01 3.78 -1.60
C ALA A 189 4.45 3.81 -1.07
N ILE A 190 5.16 2.70 -1.28
CA ILE A 190 6.61 2.63 -1.13
C ILE A 190 7.21 2.67 -2.54
N LYS A 191 7.89 3.76 -2.84
CA LYS A 191 8.55 4.02 -4.10
C LYS A 191 10.04 3.82 -3.95
N ARG A 192 10.62 3.00 -4.82
CA ARG A 192 12.06 2.91 -4.92
C ARG A 192 12.67 4.23 -5.40
N LEU A 193 13.65 4.75 -4.66
CA LEU A 193 14.46 5.90 -5.05
C LEU A 193 15.71 5.37 -5.77
N SER A 194 15.58 5.04 -7.05
CA SER A 194 16.67 4.40 -7.77
C SER A 194 17.54 5.38 -8.51
N THR A 195 18.84 5.21 -8.35
CA THR A 195 19.88 5.76 -9.22
C THR A 195 20.71 4.65 -9.88
N SER A 196 20.56 3.42 -9.47
CA SER A 196 21.39 2.28 -9.89
C SER A 196 20.57 1.23 -10.61
N THR A 197 21.22 0.48 -11.50
CA THR A 197 20.66 -0.67 -12.21
C THR A 197 21.09 -1.97 -11.57
N TYR A 198 20.29 -3.01 -11.77
CA TYR A 198 20.53 -4.36 -11.24
C TYR A 198 20.60 -4.42 -9.72
N THR A 199 19.77 -3.59 -9.08
CA THR A 199 19.68 -3.49 -7.64
C THR A 199 18.26 -3.73 -7.17
N TYR A 200 18.13 -4.16 -5.91
CA TYR A 200 16.88 -4.64 -5.32
C TYR A 200 16.63 -3.94 -4.00
N VAL A 201 15.38 -3.67 -3.70
CA VAL A 201 14.88 -3.41 -2.36
C VAL A 201 13.86 -4.49 -2.03
N TYR A 202 14.03 -5.14 -0.88
CA TYR A 202 13.11 -6.15 -0.36
C TYR A 202 12.34 -5.56 0.80
N ILE A 203 11.03 -5.76 0.80
CA ILE A 203 10.09 -5.25 1.81
C ILE A 203 9.34 -6.43 2.40
N ASP A 204 9.29 -6.49 3.72
CA ASP A 204 8.62 -7.53 4.48
C ASP A 204 7.90 -6.94 5.69
N ASN A 205 6.99 -7.71 6.30
CA ASN A 205 6.31 -7.35 7.54
C ASN A 205 5.77 -5.92 7.55
N PHE A 206 4.95 -5.59 6.56
CA PHE A 206 4.29 -4.30 6.44
C PHE A 206 3.16 -4.20 7.47
N VAL A 207 3.20 -3.18 8.32
CA VAL A 207 2.22 -2.97 9.38
C VAL A 207 1.74 -1.53 9.34
N TRP A 208 0.45 -1.36 9.13
CA TRP A 208 -0.23 -0.10 9.33
C TRP A 208 -0.97 -0.16 10.66
N GLU A 209 -0.60 0.69 11.61
CA GLU A 209 -1.10 0.61 12.97
C GLU A 209 -1.27 1.99 13.60
N ALA A 210 -2.24 2.12 14.50
CA ALA A 210 -2.33 3.29 15.36
C ALA A 210 -1.06 3.43 16.20
N LEU A 211 -0.65 4.67 16.46
CA LEU A 211 0.47 4.89 17.38
C LEU A 211 0.13 4.27 18.74
N PRO A 212 1.06 3.49 19.32
CA PRO A 212 0.87 3.00 20.66
C PRO A 212 0.68 4.20 21.61
N LEU A 213 -0.36 4.16 22.40
CA LEU A 213 -0.53 5.14 23.46
C LEU A 213 0.75 5.14 24.30
N THR A 214 1.41 6.29 24.39
CA THR A 214 2.54 6.44 25.29
C THR A 214 2.05 6.07 26.70
N ALA A 215 2.69 5.09 27.32
CA ALA A 215 2.39 4.76 28.71
C ALA A 215 2.48 6.05 29.52
N PRO A 216 1.53 6.34 30.41
CA PRO A 216 1.62 7.53 31.23
C PRO A 216 2.95 7.52 31.94
N ILE A 217 3.70 8.62 31.79
CA ILE A 217 4.99 8.78 32.46
C ILE A 217 4.72 8.58 33.96
N CYS A 218 5.42 7.64 34.59
CA CYS A 218 5.36 7.47 36.04
C CYS A 218 5.55 8.84 36.67
N ALA A 219 4.61 9.24 37.54
CA ALA A 219 4.73 10.50 38.25
C ALA A 219 6.08 10.53 38.99
N THR A 220 6.98 11.40 38.57
CA THR A 220 8.21 11.68 39.26
C THR A 220 7.89 12.59 40.43
N ASN A 221 8.41 12.31 41.62
CA ASN A 221 8.15 13.04 42.85
C ASN A 221 6.77 12.79 43.50
N VAL A 222 6.34 11.54 43.61
CA VAL A 222 5.27 11.18 44.51
C VAL A 222 5.76 11.33 45.95
N ILE A 223 5.38 12.43 46.60
CA ILE A 223 5.61 12.64 48.04
C ILE A 223 4.42 12.05 48.79
N ALA A 224 4.64 10.92 49.47
CA ALA A 224 3.66 10.43 50.42
C ALA A 224 3.75 11.27 51.69
N THR A 225 2.74 12.11 51.97
CA THR A 225 2.58 12.78 53.26
C THR A 225 1.85 11.83 54.21
N PRO A 226 2.45 11.48 55.37
CA PRO A 226 1.76 10.64 56.32
C PRO A 226 0.49 11.34 56.81
N ASN A 227 -0.63 10.62 56.84
CA ASN A 227 -1.84 11.15 57.43
C ASN A 227 -1.67 11.17 58.96
N ALA A 228 -1.69 12.33 59.54
CA ALA A 228 -1.50 12.53 60.97
C ALA A 228 -2.57 11.84 61.86
N THR A 229 -3.65 11.33 61.26
CA THR A 229 -4.73 10.65 62.02
C THR A 229 -4.74 9.12 61.90
N CYS A 230 -3.92 8.54 61.03
CA CYS A 230 -3.75 7.11 60.94
C CYS A 230 -2.23 6.82 60.99
N GLY A 231 -1.68 6.74 62.16
CA GLY A 231 -0.35 6.21 62.37
C GLY A 231 -0.31 4.78 61.80
N ASN A 232 0.65 4.51 60.95
CA ASN A 232 0.96 3.23 60.29
C ASN A 232 0.24 2.98 58.97
N PHE A 233 0.79 3.56 57.93
CA PHE A 233 0.95 2.80 56.69
C PHE A 233 2.46 2.58 56.52
N ALA A 234 2.91 1.52 57.15
CA ALA A 234 4.17 0.93 56.83
C ALA A 234 4.05 0.13 55.56
N ASN A 235 5.01 0.30 54.68
CA ASN A 235 5.48 -0.49 53.59
C ASN A 235 4.78 -0.32 52.26
#